data_8590fa68c5530c5c78e2c262db8ab593
#
_entry.id   8590fa68c5530c5c78e2c262db8ab593
#
_cell.length_a   1.000
_cell.length_b   1.000
_cell.length_c   1.000
_cell.angle_alpha   90.00
_cell.angle_beta   90.00
_cell.angle_gamma   90.00
#
_symmetry.space_group_name_H-M   'P 1'
#
loop_
_entity.id
_entity.type
_entity.pdbx_description
1 polymer ?
#
loop_
_entity_poly.entity_id
_entity_poly.type
_entity_poly.pdbx_seq_one_letter_code
_entity_poly.pdbx_strand_id
1 'polypeptide(L)'
;GKKGAGKSTYMLYLMRKHLKSGWNVYTNMQDVRLDGVRIMDVASLKTCTPELHSVLFIDEAGLIWDNRNFKSFDSGYTEFFKLQRKYGCKLYINSQAFDIDKKLRDLTDSMVLMSCLLGCIGVVRPIIRKVALVEASAQGDSRIADNLKFGSLLSFKFLWLPSYFKYFDSFNAPERPPVNYRTVSSDLKVLRSLSPLKALKMMELDRGEEDYDD
;
A
#
# COMPACT_ATOMS: atom_id res chain seq x y z
N GLY A 1 -4.16 -3.42 4.32
CA GLY A 1 -3.42 -4.55 4.93
C GLY A 1 -1.95 -4.28 5.03
N LYS A 2 -1.25 -4.96 5.94
CA LYS A 2 0.21 -4.82 6.16
C LYS A 2 1.02 -5.10 4.89
N LYS A 3 2.29 -4.65 4.86
CA LYS A 3 3.26 -5.01 3.82
C LYS A 3 3.41 -6.54 3.76
N GLY A 4 3.54 -7.11 2.57
CA GLY A 4 3.62 -8.57 2.40
C GLY A 4 2.30 -9.34 2.58
N ALA A 5 1.17 -8.68 2.79
CA ALA A 5 -0.14 -9.34 2.98
C ALA A 5 -0.75 -9.92 1.69
N GLY A 6 -0.09 -9.81 0.54
CA GLY A 6 -0.60 -10.31 -0.75
C GLY A 6 -1.61 -9.41 -1.46
N LYS A 7 -1.62 -8.09 -1.14
CA LYS A 7 -2.58 -7.13 -1.74
C LYS A 7 -2.45 -7.04 -3.25
N SER A 8 -1.25 -6.81 -3.77
CA SER A 8 -0.99 -6.72 -5.21
C SER A 8 -1.31 -8.05 -5.91
N THR A 9 -1.01 -9.18 -5.25
CA THR A 9 -1.40 -10.52 -5.74
C THR A 9 -2.93 -10.69 -5.83
N TYR A 10 -3.67 -10.18 -4.84
CA TYR A 10 -5.13 -10.19 -4.90
C TYR A 10 -5.67 -9.30 -6.02
N MET A 11 -5.03 -8.16 -6.28
CA MET A 11 -5.37 -7.34 -7.46
C MET A 11 -5.19 -8.12 -8.76
N LEU A 12 -4.08 -8.85 -8.93
CA LEU A 12 -3.85 -9.71 -10.10
C LEU A 12 -4.94 -10.78 -10.27
N TYR A 13 -5.37 -11.40 -9.17
CA TYR A 13 -6.51 -12.30 -9.21
C TYR A 13 -7.77 -11.61 -9.75
N LEU A 14 -8.07 -10.41 -9.28
CA LEU A 14 -9.23 -9.64 -9.73
C LEU A 14 -9.06 -9.17 -11.18
N MET A 15 -7.87 -8.69 -11.59
CA MET A 15 -7.57 -8.33 -12.98
C MET A 15 -7.85 -9.49 -13.92
N ARG A 16 -7.30 -10.68 -13.61
CA ARG A 16 -7.54 -11.89 -14.40
C ARG A 16 -9.01 -12.27 -14.48
N LYS A 17 -9.76 -12.11 -13.37
CA LYS A 17 -11.20 -12.35 -13.36
C LYS A 17 -11.95 -11.40 -14.29
N HIS A 18 -11.61 -10.11 -14.26
CA HIS A 18 -12.24 -9.10 -15.11
C HIS A 18 -11.88 -9.27 -16.59
N LEU A 19 -10.61 -9.57 -16.92
CA LEU A 19 -10.20 -9.90 -18.29
C LEU A 19 -11.01 -11.05 -18.86
N LYS A 20 -11.20 -12.13 -18.09
CA LYS A 20 -12.02 -13.27 -18.51
C LYS A 20 -13.49 -12.92 -18.74
N SER A 21 -13.96 -11.84 -18.12
CA SER A 21 -15.34 -11.33 -18.30
C SER A 21 -15.43 -10.21 -19.36
N GLY A 22 -14.39 -10.02 -20.17
CA GLY A 22 -14.37 -9.06 -21.27
C GLY A 22 -14.22 -7.59 -20.86
N TRP A 23 -13.75 -7.31 -19.64
CA TRP A 23 -13.50 -5.93 -19.19
C TRP A 23 -12.17 -5.40 -19.70
N ASN A 24 -12.13 -4.12 -20.05
CA ASN A 24 -10.88 -3.40 -20.26
C ASN A 24 -10.18 -3.16 -18.92
N VAL A 25 -9.01 -3.73 -18.72
CA VAL A 25 -8.29 -3.70 -17.43
C VAL A 25 -7.13 -2.75 -17.49
N TYR A 26 -7.12 -1.77 -16.58
CA TYR A 26 -6.05 -0.77 -16.43
C TYR A 26 -5.42 -0.85 -15.06
N THR A 27 -4.11 -0.56 -14.97
CA THR A 27 -3.38 -0.50 -13.70
C THR A 27 -2.21 0.48 -13.77
N ASN A 28 -1.79 0.98 -12.61
CA ASN A 28 -0.54 1.74 -12.47
C ASN A 28 0.68 0.87 -12.15
N MET A 29 0.48 -0.44 -11.97
CA MET A 29 1.55 -1.38 -11.66
C MET A 29 2.38 -1.65 -12.92
N GLN A 30 3.64 -1.19 -12.95
CA GLN A 30 4.52 -1.29 -14.12
C GLN A 30 4.98 -2.73 -14.41
N ASP A 31 5.07 -3.58 -13.39
CA ASP A 31 5.67 -4.92 -13.47
C ASP A 31 4.67 -6.04 -13.73
N VAL A 32 3.45 -5.69 -14.12
CA VAL A 32 2.41 -6.68 -14.42
C VAL A 32 2.71 -7.37 -15.74
N ARG A 33 2.76 -8.70 -15.71
CA ARG A 33 2.97 -9.60 -16.86
C ARG A 33 1.71 -10.41 -17.16
N LEU A 34 0.58 -9.75 -17.21
CA LEU A 34 -0.71 -10.38 -17.50
C LEU A 34 -1.25 -9.82 -18.82
N ASP A 35 -1.34 -10.68 -19.85
CA ASP A 35 -1.79 -10.29 -21.17
C ASP A 35 -3.18 -9.65 -21.13
N GLY A 36 -3.35 -8.56 -21.88
CA GLY A 36 -4.60 -7.79 -21.92
C GLY A 36 -4.73 -6.71 -20.85
N VAL A 37 -3.79 -6.61 -19.91
CA VAL A 37 -3.72 -5.49 -18.96
C VAL A 37 -3.04 -4.30 -19.64
N ARG A 38 -3.59 -3.10 -19.42
CA ARG A 38 -3.07 -1.83 -19.93
C ARG A 38 -2.46 -1.04 -18.78
N ILE A 39 -1.23 -0.59 -18.94
CA ILE A 39 -0.57 0.27 -17.96
C ILE A 39 -1.04 1.71 -18.18
N MET A 40 -1.44 2.37 -17.10
CA MET A 40 -1.91 3.75 -17.13
C MET A 40 -1.15 4.64 -16.16
N ASP A 41 -1.04 5.91 -16.51
CA ASP A 41 -0.68 6.94 -15.55
C ASP A 41 -1.94 7.40 -14.81
N VAL A 42 -1.90 7.32 -13.47
CA VAL A 42 -3.02 7.74 -12.61
C VAL A 42 -3.31 9.23 -12.74
N ALA A 43 -2.30 10.05 -13.04
CA ALA A 43 -2.48 11.49 -13.22
C ALA A 43 -3.44 11.81 -14.38
N SER A 44 -3.53 10.95 -15.38
CA SER A 44 -4.44 11.11 -16.52
C SER A 44 -5.93 11.10 -16.12
N LEU A 45 -6.28 10.49 -14.99
CA LEU A 45 -7.66 10.45 -14.48
C LEU A 45 -8.21 11.82 -14.05
N LYS A 46 -7.37 12.84 -13.95
CA LYS A 46 -7.82 14.21 -13.67
C LYS A 46 -8.58 14.83 -14.84
N THR A 47 -8.23 14.44 -16.05
CA THR A 47 -8.70 15.09 -17.30
C THR A 47 -9.25 14.11 -18.31
N CYS A 48 -8.92 12.83 -18.18
CA CYS A 48 -9.31 11.78 -19.13
C CYS A 48 -10.28 10.79 -18.50
N THR A 49 -11.13 10.21 -19.32
CA THR A 49 -12.03 9.12 -18.94
C THR A 49 -11.59 7.81 -19.59
N PRO A 50 -11.61 6.69 -18.86
CA PRO A 50 -11.32 5.38 -19.47
C PRO A 50 -12.43 4.98 -20.44
N GLU A 51 -12.13 4.02 -21.31
CA GLU A 51 -13.13 3.41 -22.19
C GLU A 51 -14.31 2.84 -21.38
N LEU A 52 -15.49 2.75 -21.99
CA LEU A 52 -16.63 2.08 -21.37
C LEU A 52 -16.29 0.62 -21.04
N HIS A 53 -16.93 0.09 -20.01
CA HIS A 53 -16.70 -1.29 -19.55
C HIS A 53 -15.27 -1.53 -19.09
N SER A 54 -14.73 -0.56 -18.33
CA SER A 54 -13.37 -0.58 -17.82
C SER A 54 -13.30 -0.86 -16.33
N VAL A 55 -12.20 -1.45 -15.90
CA VAL A 55 -11.85 -1.61 -14.49
C VAL A 55 -10.41 -1.13 -14.26
N LEU A 56 -10.26 -0.26 -13.27
CA LEU A 56 -8.99 0.36 -12.91
C LEU A 56 -8.49 -0.24 -11.59
N PHE A 57 -7.22 -0.59 -11.57
CA PHE A 57 -6.53 -1.10 -10.39
C PHE A 57 -5.40 -0.17 -10.02
N ILE A 58 -5.50 0.47 -8.86
CA ILE A 58 -4.51 1.43 -8.37
C ILE A 58 -3.81 0.85 -7.15
N ASP A 59 -2.56 0.50 -7.33
CA ASP A 59 -1.71 -0.02 -6.26
C ASP A 59 -1.04 1.14 -5.52
N GLU A 60 -0.82 0.95 -4.22
CA GLU A 60 -0.18 1.90 -3.32
C GLU A 60 -0.76 3.32 -3.35
N ALA A 61 -2.08 3.42 -3.34
CA ALA A 61 -2.80 4.69 -3.42
C ALA A 61 -2.42 5.70 -2.32
N GLY A 62 -1.91 5.23 -1.19
CA GLY A 62 -1.37 6.09 -0.13
C GLY A 62 -0.16 6.93 -0.58
N LEU A 63 0.61 6.47 -1.58
CA LEU A 63 1.70 7.27 -2.17
C LEU A 63 1.18 8.36 -3.11
N ILE A 64 0.03 8.14 -3.73
CA ILE A 64 -0.57 9.07 -4.71
C ILE A 64 -1.48 10.08 -3.99
N TRP A 65 -2.25 9.60 -3.02
CA TRP A 65 -3.27 10.36 -2.28
C TRP A 65 -3.06 10.25 -0.78
N ASP A 66 -1.94 10.80 -0.28
CA ASP A 66 -1.61 10.83 1.16
C ASP A 66 -2.55 11.78 1.91
N ASN A 67 -3.08 11.31 3.03
CA ASN A 67 -3.94 12.06 3.94
C ASN A 67 -3.25 13.30 4.56
N ARG A 68 -1.92 13.35 4.54
CA ARG A 68 -1.12 14.45 5.11
C ARG A 68 -1.09 15.70 4.23
N ASN A 69 -1.32 15.55 2.94
CA ASN A 69 -1.35 16.63 1.95
C ASN A 69 -2.79 17.08 1.66
N PHE A 70 -3.51 17.54 2.69
CA PHE A 70 -4.91 17.99 2.62
C PHE A 70 -5.23 19.00 1.50
N LYS A 71 -4.23 19.72 1.01
CA LYS A 71 -4.37 20.70 -0.07
C LYS A 71 -4.29 20.11 -1.47
N SER A 72 -3.92 18.83 -1.63
CA SER A 72 -3.56 18.27 -2.92
C SER A 72 -4.54 17.23 -3.50
N PHE A 73 -5.65 16.92 -2.81
CA PHE A 73 -6.67 16.08 -3.44
C PHE A 73 -7.40 16.91 -4.49
N ASP A 74 -6.89 16.84 -5.69
CA ASP A 74 -7.33 17.61 -6.86
C ASP A 74 -8.81 17.40 -7.14
N SER A 75 -9.49 18.48 -7.52
CA SER A 75 -10.91 18.46 -7.89
C SER A 75 -11.21 17.48 -9.02
N GLY A 76 -10.29 17.30 -9.98
CA GLY A 76 -10.42 16.36 -11.07
C GLY A 76 -10.54 14.91 -10.62
N TYR A 77 -9.76 14.48 -9.62
CA TYR A 77 -9.93 13.14 -9.03
C TYR A 77 -11.27 13.00 -8.30
N THR A 78 -11.68 14.04 -7.54
CA THR A 78 -12.96 14.02 -6.84
C THR A 78 -14.12 13.87 -7.82
N GLU A 79 -14.07 14.57 -8.93
CA GLU A 79 -15.06 14.49 -9.99
C GLU A 79 -15.09 13.08 -10.61
N PHE A 80 -13.93 12.56 -11.01
CA PHE A 80 -13.81 11.23 -11.56
C PHE A 80 -14.41 10.17 -10.62
N PHE A 81 -14.05 10.16 -9.34
CA PHE A 81 -14.53 9.17 -8.39
C PHE A 81 -16.04 9.25 -8.13
N LYS A 82 -16.62 10.44 -8.12
CA LYS A 82 -18.06 10.62 -8.00
C LYS A 82 -18.81 10.15 -9.24
N LEU A 83 -18.22 10.32 -10.40
CA LEU A 83 -18.84 10.03 -11.69
C LEU A 83 -18.46 8.68 -12.29
N GLN A 84 -17.59 7.90 -11.63
CA GLN A 84 -17.05 6.62 -12.13
C GLN A 84 -18.15 5.68 -12.68
N ARG A 85 -19.32 5.62 -12.02
CA ARG A 85 -20.46 4.81 -12.49
C ARG A 85 -21.02 5.33 -13.82
N LYS A 86 -21.05 6.65 -14.01
CA LYS A 86 -21.52 7.26 -15.28
C LYS A 86 -20.53 6.98 -16.41
N TYR A 87 -19.26 6.88 -16.10
CA TYR A 87 -18.20 6.48 -17.04
C TYR A 87 -18.19 4.96 -17.31
N GLY A 88 -19.09 4.19 -16.70
CA GLY A 88 -19.16 2.74 -16.88
C GLY A 88 -17.94 2.00 -16.37
N CYS A 89 -17.23 2.55 -15.39
CA CYS A 89 -16.00 1.96 -14.89
C CYS A 89 -16.11 1.53 -13.42
N LYS A 90 -15.26 0.55 -13.03
CA LYS A 90 -15.06 0.09 -11.66
C LYS A 90 -13.65 0.47 -11.23
N LEU A 91 -13.48 0.72 -9.94
CA LEU A 91 -12.21 1.10 -9.37
C LEU A 91 -11.86 0.20 -8.18
N TYR A 92 -10.65 -0.35 -8.20
CA TYR A 92 -10.05 -1.07 -7.10
C TYR A 92 -8.80 -0.35 -6.64
N ILE A 93 -8.72 -0.07 -5.35
CA ILE A 93 -7.62 0.67 -4.75
C ILE A 93 -7.03 -0.17 -3.64
N ASN A 94 -5.71 -0.24 -3.55
CA ASN A 94 -5.06 -0.81 -2.41
C ASN A 94 -4.18 0.23 -1.68
N SER A 95 -4.01 0.03 -0.36
CA SER A 95 -3.11 0.78 0.48
C SER A 95 -2.57 -0.09 1.61
N GLN A 96 -1.41 0.28 2.13
CA GLN A 96 -0.76 -0.44 3.23
C GLN A 96 -1.41 -0.13 4.58
N ALA A 97 -1.86 1.10 4.79
CA ALA A 97 -2.52 1.58 5.99
C ALA A 97 -3.83 2.33 5.64
N PHE A 98 -4.52 2.86 6.65
CA PHE A 98 -5.65 3.77 6.45
C PHE A 98 -5.19 5.22 6.22
N ASP A 99 -4.07 5.38 5.51
CA ASP A 99 -3.43 6.64 5.15
C ASP A 99 -4.03 7.32 3.91
N ILE A 100 -5.01 6.67 3.30
CA ILE A 100 -5.75 7.23 2.16
C ILE A 100 -6.62 8.42 2.64
N ASP A 101 -6.70 9.46 1.82
CA ASP A 101 -7.56 10.61 2.06
C ASP A 101 -8.98 10.21 2.48
N LYS A 102 -9.53 10.90 3.49
CA LYS A 102 -10.88 10.61 4.02
C LYS A 102 -11.94 10.69 2.94
N LYS A 103 -11.84 11.69 2.02
CA LYS A 103 -12.81 11.85 0.92
C LYS A 103 -12.86 10.61 0.03
N LEU A 104 -11.70 10.02 -0.27
CA LEU A 104 -11.65 8.80 -1.07
C LEU A 104 -12.24 7.60 -0.33
N ARG A 105 -11.96 7.48 0.97
CA ARG A 105 -12.57 6.43 1.81
C ARG A 105 -14.08 6.54 1.88
N ASP A 106 -14.60 7.76 1.94
CA ASP A 106 -16.04 8.01 2.01
C ASP A 106 -16.76 7.68 0.70
N LEU A 107 -16.05 7.74 -0.42
CA LEU A 107 -16.54 7.35 -1.75
C LEU A 107 -16.41 5.83 -2.02
N THR A 108 -15.87 5.06 -1.08
CA THR A 108 -15.64 3.62 -1.25
C THR A 108 -16.87 2.82 -0.85
N ASP A 109 -17.42 2.03 -1.78
CA ASP A 109 -18.59 1.18 -1.56
C ASP A 109 -18.28 -0.04 -0.68
N SER A 110 -17.10 -0.64 -0.85
CA SER A 110 -16.70 -1.83 -0.12
C SER A 110 -15.23 -1.86 0.20
N MET A 111 -14.88 -2.43 1.35
CA MET A 111 -13.51 -2.58 1.80
C MET A 111 -13.22 -4.02 2.17
N VAL A 112 -11.98 -4.44 1.95
CA VAL A 112 -11.48 -5.73 2.39
C VAL A 112 -10.15 -5.56 3.10
N LEU A 113 -9.94 -6.35 4.15
CA LEU A 113 -8.63 -6.49 4.77
C LEU A 113 -7.95 -7.75 4.25
N MET A 114 -6.77 -7.54 3.68
CA MET A 114 -5.93 -8.63 3.22
C MET A 114 -4.90 -9.00 4.28
N SER A 115 -4.77 -10.29 4.54
CA SER A 115 -3.70 -10.86 5.37
C SER A 115 -3.15 -12.11 4.71
N CYS A 116 -1.92 -12.48 5.04
CA CYS A 116 -1.26 -13.67 4.54
C CYS A 116 -1.06 -14.65 5.68
N LEU A 117 -1.42 -15.91 5.44
CA LEU A 117 -1.18 -17.02 6.33
C LEU A 117 -0.10 -17.92 5.71
N LEU A 118 0.87 -18.34 6.50
CA LEU A 118 1.98 -19.22 6.10
C LEU A 118 2.75 -18.75 4.85
N GLY A 119 2.76 -17.45 4.55
CA GLY A 119 3.45 -16.88 3.39
C GLY A 119 2.85 -17.22 2.01
N CYS A 120 1.84 -18.08 1.93
CA CYS A 120 1.29 -18.60 0.68
C CYS A 120 -0.24 -18.51 0.56
N ILE A 121 -0.97 -18.39 1.66
CA ILE A 121 -2.43 -18.31 1.65
C ILE A 121 -2.86 -16.88 1.95
N GLY A 122 -3.42 -16.21 0.95
CA GLY A 122 -4.07 -14.92 1.12
C GLY A 122 -5.46 -15.08 1.73
N VAL A 123 -5.74 -14.35 2.80
CA VAL A 123 -7.05 -14.32 3.44
C VAL A 123 -7.67 -12.94 3.24
N VAL A 124 -8.77 -12.89 2.51
CA VAL A 124 -9.52 -11.68 2.19
C VAL A 124 -10.72 -11.59 3.12
N ARG A 125 -10.72 -10.62 3.99
CA ARG A 125 -11.78 -10.40 4.98
C ARG A 125 -12.58 -9.15 4.63
N PRO A 126 -13.87 -9.26 4.28
CA PRO A 126 -14.71 -8.11 4.06
C PRO A 126 -14.85 -7.25 5.33
N ILE A 127 -14.81 -5.94 5.16
CA ILE A 127 -15.06 -4.96 6.20
C ILE A 127 -16.43 -4.35 5.94
N ILE A 128 -17.31 -4.44 6.91
CA ILE A 128 -18.64 -3.86 6.87
C ILE A 128 -18.60 -2.52 7.60
N ARG A 129 -18.96 -1.44 6.91
CA ARG A 129 -19.15 -0.12 7.51
C ARG A 129 -20.56 -0.08 8.11
N LYS A 130 -20.66 0.13 9.43
CA LYS A 130 -21.92 0.42 10.11
C LYS A 130 -21.91 1.87 10.53
N VAL A 131 -22.90 2.61 10.06
CA VAL A 131 -23.15 3.98 10.53
C VAL A 131 -23.87 3.87 11.86
N ALA A 132 -23.29 4.41 12.91
CA ALA A 132 -23.92 4.51 14.22
C ALA A 132 -24.05 5.98 14.60
N LEU A 133 -25.23 6.37 15.06
CA LEU A 133 -25.43 7.64 15.74
C LEU A 133 -24.85 7.49 17.15
N VAL A 134 -23.82 8.26 17.44
CA VAL A 134 -23.27 8.37 18.79
C VAL A 134 -23.82 9.67 19.38
N GLU A 135 -24.67 9.52 20.39
CA GLU A 135 -25.12 10.66 21.19
C GLU A 135 -23.91 11.20 21.97
N ALA A 136 -23.48 12.41 21.63
CA ALA A 136 -22.45 13.08 22.39
C ALA A 136 -23.07 13.57 23.70
N SER A 137 -22.60 13.05 24.81
CA SER A 137 -22.99 13.46 26.16
C SER A 137 -22.93 14.96 26.30
N ALA A 138 -24.01 15.53 26.83
CA ALA A 138 -24.19 16.85 27.44
C ALA A 138 -24.48 18.07 26.54
N GLN A 139 -24.41 18.06 25.23
CA GLN A 139 -24.73 19.26 24.41
C GLN A 139 -25.54 18.98 23.13
N GLY A 140 -26.29 17.91 23.04
CA GLY A 140 -27.26 17.71 21.95
C GLY A 140 -26.71 17.51 20.52
N ASP A 141 -25.39 17.46 20.33
CA ASP A 141 -24.77 17.20 19.03
C ASP A 141 -24.62 15.69 18.79
N SER A 142 -25.50 15.13 17.98
CA SER A 142 -25.35 13.77 17.49
C SER A 142 -24.21 13.71 16.45
N ARG A 143 -23.14 12.95 16.75
CA ARG A 143 -22.05 12.69 15.80
C ARG A 143 -22.25 11.33 15.14
N ILE A 144 -22.15 11.33 13.82
CA ILE A 144 -22.11 10.09 13.05
C ILE A 144 -20.73 9.47 13.20
N ALA A 145 -20.63 8.31 13.83
CA ALA A 145 -19.41 7.55 13.93
C ALA A 145 -19.46 6.33 13.00
N ASP A 146 -18.42 6.17 12.21
CA ASP A 146 -18.23 4.99 11.37
C ASP A 146 -17.63 3.85 12.20
N ASN A 147 -18.42 2.83 12.49
CA ASN A 147 -17.94 1.61 13.10
C ASN A 147 -17.60 0.57 12.03
N LEU A 148 -16.32 0.19 11.93
CA LEU A 148 -15.85 -0.84 11.03
C LEU A 148 -15.89 -2.20 11.73
N LYS A 149 -16.63 -3.16 11.17
CA LYS A 149 -16.69 -4.54 11.67
C LYS A 149 -16.28 -5.51 10.56
N PHE A 150 -15.66 -6.61 10.95
CA PHE A 150 -15.40 -7.68 9.99
C PHE A 150 -16.70 -8.41 9.64
N GLY A 151 -16.81 -8.83 8.39
CA GLY A 151 -17.89 -9.69 7.95
C GLY A 151 -17.85 -11.06 8.65
N SER A 152 -18.89 -11.87 8.47
CA SER A 152 -18.94 -13.24 8.96
C SER A 152 -17.76 -14.06 8.43
N LEU A 153 -17.32 -15.06 9.17
CA LEU A 153 -16.29 -16.02 8.75
C LEU A 153 -16.63 -16.67 7.41
N LEU A 154 -17.91 -16.91 7.14
CA LEU A 154 -18.38 -17.49 5.87
C LEU A 154 -18.16 -16.57 4.66
N SER A 155 -17.94 -15.26 4.88
CA SER A 155 -17.64 -14.30 3.81
C SER A 155 -16.15 -14.18 3.49
N PHE A 156 -15.29 -14.86 4.22
CA PHE A 156 -13.84 -14.86 3.98
C PHE A 156 -13.53 -15.62 2.69
N LYS A 157 -12.59 -15.09 1.92
CA LYS A 157 -12.08 -15.77 0.72
C LYS A 157 -10.62 -16.11 0.93
N PHE A 158 -10.26 -17.30 0.50
CA PHE A 158 -8.89 -17.80 0.54
C PHE A 158 -8.33 -17.81 -0.88
N LEU A 159 -7.10 -17.37 -1.02
CA LEU A 159 -6.40 -17.31 -2.30
C LEU A 159 -5.04 -17.96 -2.17
N TRP A 160 -4.72 -18.88 -3.08
CA TRP A 160 -3.38 -19.44 -3.20
C TRP A 160 -2.47 -18.45 -3.93
N LEU A 161 -1.65 -17.72 -3.18
CA LEU A 161 -0.83 -16.61 -3.71
C LEU A 161 0.22 -17.07 -4.73
N PRO A 162 0.93 -18.23 -4.55
CA PRO A 162 1.98 -18.64 -5.48
C PRO A 162 1.53 -18.77 -6.93
N SER A 163 0.25 -19.10 -7.19
CA SER A 163 -0.29 -19.16 -8.55
C SER A 163 -0.18 -17.85 -9.33
N TYR A 164 0.02 -16.72 -8.65
CA TYR A 164 0.03 -15.38 -9.22
C TYR A 164 1.42 -14.74 -9.24
N PHE A 165 2.43 -15.32 -8.56
CA PHE A 165 3.78 -14.73 -8.50
C PHE A 165 4.44 -14.59 -9.86
N LYS A 166 4.13 -15.46 -10.81
CA LYS A 166 4.64 -15.37 -12.19
C LYS A 166 4.16 -14.14 -12.97
N TYR A 167 3.08 -13.50 -12.52
CA TYR A 167 2.48 -12.35 -13.21
C TYR A 167 2.94 -11.00 -12.66
N PHE A 168 3.79 -10.98 -11.64
CA PHE A 168 4.21 -9.75 -10.99
C PHE A 168 5.53 -9.97 -10.24
N ASP A 169 6.45 -9.03 -10.36
CA ASP A 169 7.70 -9.01 -9.60
C ASP A 169 7.56 -8.10 -8.39
N SER A 170 7.41 -8.67 -7.21
CA SER A 170 7.28 -7.92 -5.95
C SER A 170 8.59 -7.28 -5.49
N PHE A 171 9.71 -7.63 -6.10
CA PHE A 171 11.06 -7.18 -5.71
C PHE A 171 11.63 -6.14 -6.69
N ASN A 172 10.95 -5.90 -7.80
CA ASN A 172 11.36 -4.87 -8.74
C ASN A 172 11.07 -3.49 -8.13
N ALA A 173 12.11 -2.86 -7.59
CA ALA A 173 12.05 -1.50 -7.08
C ALA A 173 12.65 -0.55 -8.12
N PRO A 174 12.17 0.70 -8.23
CA PRO A 174 12.80 1.69 -9.07
C PRO A 174 14.28 1.86 -8.65
N GLU A 175 15.16 1.93 -9.64
CA GLU A 175 16.60 2.12 -9.41
C GLU A 175 16.83 3.41 -8.61
N ARG A 176 17.56 3.27 -7.53
CA ARG A 176 18.01 4.39 -6.70
C ARG A 176 19.53 4.31 -6.54
N PRO A 177 20.24 5.44 -6.45
CA PRO A 177 21.64 5.41 -6.15
C PRO A 177 21.88 4.70 -4.80
N PRO A 178 22.98 3.94 -4.66
CA PRO A 178 23.31 3.28 -3.41
C PRO A 178 23.48 4.31 -2.28
N VAL A 179 23.10 3.92 -1.09
CA VAL A 179 23.35 4.75 0.10
C VAL A 179 24.83 4.88 0.31
N ASN A 180 25.33 6.11 0.49
CA ASN A 180 26.69 6.33 0.92
C ASN A 180 26.86 5.77 2.35
N TYR A 181 27.71 4.79 2.51
CA TYR A 181 28.03 4.23 3.81
C TYR A 181 29.54 4.18 4.01
N ARG A 182 29.96 4.43 5.23
CA ARG A 182 31.30 4.13 5.69
C ARG A 182 31.24 2.75 6.34
N THR A 183 31.99 1.80 5.81
CA THR A 183 32.18 0.54 6.50
C THR A 183 33.06 0.84 7.70
N VAL A 184 32.52 0.74 8.89
CA VAL A 184 33.36 0.63 10.09
C VAL A 184 34.04 -0.74 9.92
N SER A 185 35.27 -0.74 9.40
CA SER A 185 36.09 -1.94 9.38
C SER A 185 36.14 -2.40 10.83
N SER A 186 35.64 -3.58 11.06
CA SER A 186 35.60 -4.11 12.40
C SER A 186 37.03 -4.48 12.80
N ASP A 187 37.71 -3.58 13.43
CA ASP A 187 38.76 -3.91 14.38
C ASP A 187 38.21 -4.78 15.53
N LEU A 188 36.88 -5.03 15.54
CA LEU A 188 36.25 -6.02 16.41
C LEU A 188 36.87 -7.42 16.30
N LYS A 189 37.42 -7.81 15.15
CA LYS A 189 38.20 -9.04 15.05
C LYS A 189 39.54 -8.89 15.71
N VAL A 190 40.17 -7.73 15.58
CA VAL A 190 41.44 -7.40 16.25
C VAL A 190 41.20 -7.21 17.75
N LEU A 191 40.15 -6.48 18.15
CA LEU A 191 39.77 -6.29 19.55
C LEU A 191 39.41 -7.59 20.25
N ARG A 192 38.77 -8.54 19.57
CA ARG A 192 38.47 -9.89 20.11
C ARG A 192 39.72 -10.76 20.23
N SER A 193 40.77 -10.49 19.47
CA SER A 193 42.06 -11.19 19.59
C SER A 193 43.01 -10.55 20.59
N LEU A 194 42.71 -9.34 21.08
CA LEU A 194 43.50 -8.63 22.08
C LEU A 194 43.04 -9.01 23.50
N SER A 195 43.99 -9.04 24.43
CA SER A 195 43.60 -9.15 25.84
C SER A 195 42.76 -7.94 26.27
N PRO A 196 41.82 -8.09 27.23
CA PRO A 196 40.91 -7.02 27.63
C PRO A 196 41.57 -5.68 27.96
N LEU A 197 42.76 -5.73 28.53
CA LEU A 197 43.60 -4.55 28.87
C LEU A 197 44.15 -3.81 27.64
N LYS A 198 44.51 -4.54 26.58
CA LYS A 198 44.96 -3.92 25.32
C LYS A 198 43.79 -3.33 24.51
N ALA A 199 42.62 -3.95 24.55
CA ALA A 199 41.42 -3.44 23.91
C ALA A 199 40.97 -2.12 24.55
N LEU A 200 41.00 -2.01 25.88
CA LEU A 200 40.71 -0.77 26.61
C LEU A 200 41.66 0.38 26.26
N LYS A 201 42.99 0.11 26.19
CA LYS A 201 43.97 1.13 25.81
C LYS A 201 43.75 1.65 24.38
N MET A 202 43.37 0.80 23.42
CA MET A 202 43.10 1.26 22.06
C MET A 202 41.81 2.12 21.97
N MET A 203 40.78 1.82 22.77
CA MET A 203 39.56 2.64 22.86
C MET A 203 39.83 4.00 23.53
N GLU A 204 40.77 4.10 24.43
CA GLU A 204 41.17 5.37 25.07
C GLU A 204 42.02 6.26 24.14
N LEU A 205 42.82 5.68 23.26
CA LEU A 205 43.60 6.40 22.24
C LEU A 205 42.70 6.98 21.14
N ASP A 206 41.66 6.24 20.73
CA ASP A 206 40.70 6.70 19.71
C ASP A 206 39.81 7.87 20.19
N ARG A 207 39.58 7.99 21.49
CA ARG A 207 38.87 9.13 22.10
C ARG A 207 39.74 10.38 22.28
N GLY A 208 41.07 10.22 22.28
CA GLY A 208 41.99 11.34 22.45
C GLY A 208 42.32 12.12 21.17
N GLU A 209 41.94 11.59 20.00
CA GLU A 209 42.15 12.28 18.72
C GLU A 209 40.93 13.12 18.25
N GLU A 210 39.77 12.99 18.89
CA GLU A 210 38.55 13.78 18.53
C GLU A 210 38.51 15.16 19.24
N ASP A 211 39.41 15.47 20.19
CA ASP A 211 39.37 16.72 20.97
C ASP A 211 40.32 17.84 20.49
N TYR A 212 40.90 17.74 19.29
CA TYR A 212 41.78 18.77 18.74
C TYR A 212 41.47 19.14 17.29
N ASP A 213 40.26 19.64 17.02
CA ASP A 213 39.96 20.51 15.87
C ASP A 213 38.80 21.45 16.25
N ASP A 214 39.18 22.56 16.92
CA ASP A 214 38.44 23.82 17.00
C ASP A 214 39.12 24.87 16.11
#